data_b12fa516061f98c7cca2d75ec9b10763
#
_entry.id   b12fa516061f98c7cca2d75ec9b10763
#
_cell.length_a   1.000
_cell.length_b   1.000
_cell.length_c   1.000
_cell.angle_alpha   90.00
_cell.angle_beta   90.00
_cell.angle_gamma   90.00
#
_symmetry.space_group_name_H-M   'P 1'
#
loop_
_entity.id
_entity.type
_entity.pdbx_description
1 polymer ?
#
loop_
_entity_poly.entity_id
_entity_poly.type
_entity_poly.pdbx_seq_one_letter_code
_entity_poly.pdbx_strand_id
1 'polypeptide(L)'
;MQCPGQDSRFWGSDAIFDVKCPQCGKDLEFFKDEPTRTCKECGHKIVNPKMDFGCASYCQFAEQCVGDLPPEVLIQRKDLFKDRVAIEMKRYFQYDFKRIGHATKVARYAERIVKREGGDPAVVLSAAYLHDIGIVEAERTHGSVAMHAHHEEKGPPIARKILGRLKAPEELIDEVCAIIGHHHHPRQQETVNFKMVYDADLIVNLEEQQKEAPVERGDVVSCIDRDFLTEGGRELARNVLLKEH
;
A
#
# COMPACT_ATOMS: atom_id res chain seq x y z
N MET A 1 12.79 -2.46 -25.19
CA MET A 1 12.99 -3.78 -24.54
C MET A 1 11.64 -4.46 -24.59
N GLN A 2 11.48 -5.56 -25.34
CA GLN A 2 10.21 -6.29 -25.40
C GLN A 2 10.08 -7.15 -24.13
N CYS A 3 8.88 -7.18 -23.55
CA CYS A 3 8.61 -8.09 -22.44
C CYS A 3 8.63 -9.56 -22.93
N PRO A 4 9.09 -10.52 -22.10
CA PRO A 4 9.14 -11.94 -22.50
C PRO A 4 7.82 -12.51 -23.01
N GLY A 5 6.67 -12.01 -22.53
CA GLY A 5 5.33 -12.43 -23.00
C GLY A 5 4.93 -11.91 -24.38
N GLN A 6 5.64 -10.91 -24.90
CA GLN A 6 5.41 -10.32 -26.23
C GLN A 6 6.42 -10.80 -27.27
N ASP A 7 7.41 -11.59 -26.89
CA ASP A 7 8.42 -12.09 -27.80
C ASP A 7 7.90 -13.33 -28.54
N SER A 8 7.63 -13.17 -29.84
CA SER A 8 7.10 -14.23 -30.72
C SER A 8 7.99 -15.48 -30.78
N ARG A 9 9.27 -15.40 -30.37
CA ARG A 9 10.17 -16.56 -30.33
C ARG A 9 9.74 -17.60 -29.28
N PHE A 10 8.92 -17.21 -28.33
CA PHE A 10 8.38 -18.09 -27.27
C PHE A 10 6.91 -18.48 -27.51
N TRP A 11 6.36 -18.20 -28.69
CA TRP A 11 4.99 -18.55 -29.02
C TRP A 11 4.89 -19.98 -29.53
N GLY A 12 4.00 -20.75 -28.92
CA GLY A 12 3.64 -22.10 -29.40
C GLY A 12 2.42 -22.10 -30.31
N SER A 13 1.87 -23.28 -30.58
CA SER A 13 0.65 -23.47 -31.36
C SER A 13 -0.61 -22.86 -30.71
N ASP A 14 -0.53 -22.43 -29.48
CA ASP A 14 -1.59 -21.78 -28.70
C ASP A 14 -1.58 -20.25 -28.77
N ALA A 15 -0.74 -19.68 -29.65
CA ALA A 15 -0.61 -18.24 -29.85
C ALA A 15 -1.85 -17.56 -30.48
N ILE A 16 -2.68 -18.33 -31.16
CA ILE A 16 -3.95 -17.90 -31.75
C ILE A 16 -5.05 -18.80 -31.21
N PHE A 17 -6.17 -18.21 -30.79
CA PHE A 17 -7.28 -18.96 -30.20
C PHE A 17 -8.60 -18.20 -30.36
N ASP A 18 -9.72 -18.92 -30.34
CA ASP A 18 -11.05 -18.37 -30.47
C ASP A 18 -11.70 -18.12 -29.10
N VAL A 19 -12.42 -17.01 -28.99
CA VAL A 19 -13.19 -16.61 -27.83
C VAL A 19 -14.60 -16.21 -28.27
N LYS A 20 -15.62 -16.69 -27.57
CA LYS A 20 -17.01 -16.25 -27.83
C LYS A 20 -17.28 -14.89 -27.21
N CYS A 21 -17.85 -13.98 -27.98
CA CYS A 21 -18.31 -12.71 -27.47
C CYS A 21 -19.38 -12.94 -26.39
N PRO A 22 -19.20 -12.43 -25.16
CA PRO A 22 -20.17 -12.65 -24.09
C PRO A 22 -21.50 -11.96 -24.33
N GLN A 23 -21.54 -10.95 -25.23
CA GLN A 23 -22.75 -10.18 -25.50
C GLN A 23 -23.57 -10.75 -26.68
N CYS A 24 -22.93 -11.23 -27.77
CA CYS A 24 -23.66 -11.67 -28.98
C CYS A 24 -23.31 -13.10 -29.41
N GLY A 25 -22.40 -13.80 -28.70
CA GLY A 25 -22.03 -15.20 -29.01
C GLY A 25 -21.15 -15.40 -30.23
N LYS A 26 -20.77 -14.32 -30.97
CA LYS A 26 -19.89 -14.41 -32.14
C LYS A 26 -18.50 -14.89 -31.74
N ASP A 27 -17.91 -15.77 -32.54
CA ASP A 27 -16.53 -16.20 -32.35
C ASP A 27 -15.57 -15.10 -32.80
N LEU A 28 -14.55 -14.86 -32.01
CA LEU A 28 -13.51 -13.85 -32.17
C LEU A 28 -12.15 -14.53 -32.00
N GLU A 29 -11.30 -14.37 -32.99
CA GLU A 29 -9.92 -14.84 -32.94
C GLU A 29 -9.08 -13.84 -32.13
N PHE A 30 -8.34 -14.30 -31.13
CA PHE A 30 -7.38 -13.54 -30.37
C PHE A 30 -5.95 -13.99 -30.65
N PHE A 31 -5.03 -13.02 -30.65
CA PHE A 31 -3.60 -13.29 -30.54
C PHE A 31 -3.17 -13.22 -29.07
N LYS A 32 -2.17 -14.02 -28.69
CA LYS A 32 -1.69 -14.12 -27.32
C LYS A 32 -1.21 -12.79 -26.73
N ASP A 33 -0.66 -11.91 -27.57
CA ASP A 33 -0.14 -10.58 -27.19
C ASP A 33 -1.18 -9.45 -27.29
N GLU A 34 -2.38 -9.75 -27.79
CA GLU A 34 -3.45 -8.76 -27.94
C GLU A 34 -4.22 -8.63 -26.62
N PRO A 35 -4.15 -7.49 -25.90
CA PRO A 35 -4.78 -7.35 -24.60
C PRO A 35 -6.30 -7.27 -24.67
N THR A 36 -6.85 -6.65 -25.71
CA THR A 36 -8.30 -6.49 -25.90
C THR A 36 -8.67 -6.54 -27.37
N ARG A 37 -9.87 -7.02 -27.68
CA ARG A 37 -10.43 -6.98 -29.03
C ARG A 37 -11.88 -6.51 -29.02
N THR A 38 -12.26 -5.71 -30.01
CA THR A 38 -13.64 -5.25 -30.18
C THR A 38 -14.40 -6.18 -31.10
N CYS A 39 -15.55 -6.66 -30.68
CA CYS A 39 -16.45 -7.47 -31.47
C CYS A 39 -16.98 -6.64 -32.65
N LYS A 40 -16.78 -7.12 -33.87
CA LYS A 40 -17.23 -6.43 -35.10
C LYS A 40 -18.75 -6.41 -35.25
N GLU A 41 -19.47 -7.36 -34.62
CA GLU A 41 -20.93 -7.49 -34.72
C GLU A 41 -21.66 -6.55 -33.73
N CYS A 42 -21.23 -6.47 -32.48
CA CYS A 42 -21.94 -5.72 -31.46
C CYS A 42 -21.15 -4.57 -30.81
N GLY A 43 -19.90 -4.36 -31.21
CA GLY A 43 -19.05 -3.29 -30.66
C GLY A 43 -18.52 -3.55 -29.26
N HIS A 44 -18.86 -4.70 -28.62
CA HIS A 44 -18.39 -5.03 -27.28
C HIS A 44 -16.89 -5.24 -27.24
N LYS A 45 -16.19 -4.57 -26.31
CA LYS A 45 -14.74 -4.72 -26.10
C LYS A 45 -14.51 -5.88 -25.12
N ILE A 46 -13.73 -6.86 -25.54
CA ILE A 46 -13.45 -8.09 -24.80
C ILE A 46 -11.99 -8.09 -24.39
N VAL A 47 -11.74 -8.40 -23.13
CA VAL A 47 -10.38 -8.61 -22.59
C VAL A 47 -9.92 -10.01 -22.98
N ASN A 48 -8.64 -10.14 -23.33
CA ASN A 48 -8.05 -11.44 -23.65
C ASN A 48 -8.03 -12.35 -22.39
N PRO A 49 -8.81 -13.44 -22.37
CA PRO A 49 -8.93 -14.30 -21.19
C PRO A 49 -7.68 -15.15 -20.92
N LYS A 50 -6.75 -15.24 -21.89
CA LYS A 50 -5.50 -15.97 -21.74
C LYS A 50 -4.29 -15.07 -21.49
N MET A 51 -4.48 -13.75 -21.49
CA MET A 51 -3.39 -12.83 -21.21
C MET A 51 -3.13 -12.73 -19.71
N ASP A 52 -1.90 -13.00 -19.32
CA ASP A 52 -1.44 -12.74 -17.96
C ASP A 52 -1.05 -11.26 -17.83
N PHE A 53 -1.91 -10.49 -17.16
CA PHE A 53 -1.66 -9.09 -16.86
C PHE A 53 -0.82 -8.89 -15.58
N GLY A 54 -0.29 -9.96 -14.99
CA GLY A 54 0.44 -9.89 -13.73
C GLY A 54 1.55 -8.84 -13.73
N CYS A 55 2.36 -8.78 -14.80
CA CYS A 55 3.38 -7.74 -14.92
C CYS A 55 2.79 -6.33 -15.11
N ALA A 56 1.66 -6.18 -15.78
CA ALA A 56 0.99 -4.89 -15.98
C ALA A 56 0.46 -4.29 -14.68
N SER A 57 0.12 -5.13 -13.71
CA SER A 57 -0.33 -4.68 -12.39
C SER A 57 0.74 -3.90 -11.63
N TYR A 58 2.03 -4.20 -11.87
CA TYR A 58 3.17 -3.59 -11.16
C TYR A 58 3.99 -2.64 -12.02
N CYS A 59 3.91 -2.73 -13.35
CA CYS A 59 4.80 -2.03 -14.27
C CYS A 59 4.35 -0.58 -14.48
N GLN A 60 5.24 0.38 -14.28
CA GLN A 60 4.97 1.80 -14.58
C GLN A 60 4.78 2.08 -16.09
N PHE A 61 5.28 1.19 -16.95
CA PHE A 61 5.19 1.30 -18.42
C PHE A 61 4.06 0.44 -19.00
N ALA A 62 3.16 -0.12 -18.16
CA ALA A 62 2.13 -1.04 -18.61
C ALA A 62 1.25 -0.44 -19.71
N GLU A 63 0.84 0.83 -19.60
CA GLU A 63 0.04 1.53 -20.60
C GLU A 63 0.74 1.67 -21.97
N GLN A 64 2.08 1.76 -21.95
CA GLN A 64 2.88 1.79 -23.20
C GLN A 64 3.00 0.42 -23.85
N CYS A 65 2.95 -0.65 -23.06
CA CYS A 65 3.08 -2.02 -23.55
C CYS A 65 1.76 -2.62 -24.02
N VAL A 66 0.67 -2.37 -23.29
CA VAL A 66 -0.63 -3.03 -23.51
C VAL A 66 -1.76 -2.05 -23.90
N GLY A 67 -1.43 -0.76 -24.06
CA GLY A 67 -2.42 0.28 -24.36
C GLY A 67 -3.33 0.57 -23.16
N ASP A 68 -4.60 0.90 -23.43
CA ASP A 68 -5.60 1.11 -22.37
C ASP A 68 -5.78 -0.17 -21.58
N LEU A 69 -5.47 -0.09 -20.28
CA LEU A 69 -5.60 -1.23 -19.39
C LEU A 69 -7.07 -1.59 -19.20
N PRO A 70 -7.41 -2.89 -19.27
CA PRO A 70 -8.77 -3.34 -18.97
C PRO A 70 -9.20 -2.96 -17.54
N PRO A 71 -10.52 -2.74 -17.28
CA PRO A 71 -11.04 -2.38 -15.97
C PRO A 71 -10.61 -3.36 -14.86
N GLU A 72 -10.53 -4.66 -15.18
CA GLU A 72 -10.12 -5.71 -14.27
C GLU A 72 -8.67 -5.54 -13.79
N VAL A 73 -7.77 -5.14 -14.72
CA VAL A 73 -6.36 -4.84 -14.38
C VAL A 73 -6.25 -3.55 -13.58
N LEU A 74 -7.11 -2.57 -13.87
CA LEU A 74 -7.17 -1.32 -13.08
C LEU A 74 -7.66 -1.57 -11.66
N ILE A 75 -8.61 -2.49 -11.46
CA ILE A 75 -9.07 -2.93 -10.12
C ILE A 75 -7.91 -3.60 -9.39
N GLN A 76 -7.23 -4.58 -10.02
CA GLN A 76 -6.05 -5.22 -9.42
C GLN A 76 -4.95 -4.21 -9.08
N ARG A 77 -4.75 -3.18 -9.91
CA ARG A 77 -3.79 -2.10 -9.61
C ARG A 77 -4.16 -1.31 -8.35
N LYS A 78 -5.45 -1.09 -8.10
CA LYS A 78 -5.91 -0.46 -6.85
C LYS A 78 -5.67 -1.36 -5.65
N ASP A 79 -5.99 -2.64 -5.77
CA ASP A 79 -5.77 -3.63 -4.71
C ASP A 79 -4.28 -3.80 -4.38
N LEU A 80 -3.42 -3.67 -5.40
CA LEU A 80 -1.96 -3.78 -5.28
C LEU A 80 -1.26 -2.44 -5.00
N PHE A 81 -1.99 -1.33 -4.87
CA PHE A 81 -1.38 -0.02 -4.65
C PHE A 81 -0.53 -0.01 -3.38
N LYS A 82 -1.02 -0.59 -2.29
CA LYS A 82 -0.27 -0.75 -1.03
C LYS A 82 1.06 -1.47 -1.22
N ASP A 83 1.09 -2.52 -2.08
CA ASP A 83 2.31 -3.31 -2.32
C ASP A 83 3.35 -2.50 -3.09
N ARG A 84 2.90 -1.64 -4.00
CA ARG A 84 3.77 -0.69 -4.72
C ARG A 84 4.36 0.35 -3.77
N VAL A 85 3.56 0.87 -2.83
CA VAL A 85 4.05 1.78 -1.77
C VAL A 85 5.08 1.06 -0.90
N ALA A 86 4.81 -0.17 -0.49
CA ALA A 86 5.74 -0.99 0.30
C ALA A 86 7.08 -1.22 -0.44
N ILE A 87 7.05 -1.45 -1.76
CA ILE A 87 8.26 -1.60 -2.57
C ILE A 87 9.06 -0.29 -2.60
N GLU A 88 8.41 0.86 -2.80
CA GLU A 88 9.10 2.15 -2.79
C GLU A 88 9.67 2.51 -1.42
N MET A 89 8.96 2.21 -0.33
CA MET A 89 9.46 2.35 1.04
C MET A 89 10.72 1.51 1.26
N LYS A 90 10.71 0.23 0.85
CA LYS A 90 11.89 -0.65 0.95
C LYS A 90 13.06 -0.14 0.11
N ARG A 91 12.80 0.38 -1.10
CA ARG A 91 13.84 1.00 -1.94
C ARG A 91 14.45 2.24 -1.29
N TYR A 92 13.65 3.02 -0.60
CA TYR A 92 14.12 4.22 0.08
C TYR A 92 15.00 3.88 1.29
N PHE A 93 14.57 2.95 2.15
CA PHE A 93 15.33 2.52 3.33
C PHE A 93 16.51 1.59 3.01
N GLN A 94 16.55 0.98 1.82
CA GLN A 94 17.62 0.10 1.33
C GLN A 94 17.91 -1.07 2.30
N TYR A 95 18.99 -0.99 3.06
CA TYR A 95 19.46 -2.03 3.99
C TYR A 95 19.04 -1.77 5.45
N ASP A 96 18.24 -0.75 5.70
CA ASP A 96 17.72 -0.51 7.05
C ASP A 96 16.56 -1.46 7.36
N PHE A 97 16.91 -2.70 7.65
CA PHE A 97 15.91 -3.76 7.92
C PHE A 97 15.09 -3.49 9.18
N LYS A 98 15.62 -2.70 10.16
CA LYS A 98 14.88 -2.32 11.35
C LYS A 98 13.69 -1.43 10.99
N ARG A 99 13.92 -0.34 10.26
CA ARG A 99 12.86 0.59 9.82
C ARG A 99 11.89 -0.07 8.84
N ILE A 100 12.39 -0.90 7.90
CA ILE A 100 11.54 -1.69 6.99
C ILE A 100 10.65 -2.65 7.79
N GLY A 101 11.18 -3.32 8.79
CA GLY A 101 10.44 -4.24 9.65
C GLY A 101 9.34 -3.52 10.44
N HIS A 102 9.67 -2.39 11.06
CA HIS A 102 8.75 -1.52 11.79
C HIS A 102 7.59 -1.08 10.89
N ALA A 103 7.85 -0.39 9.79
CA ALA A 103 6.83 0.11 8.87
C ALA A 103 5.94 -1.02 8.28
N THR A 104 6.53 -2.19 7.99
CA THR A 104 5.77 -3.36 7.53
C THR A 104 4.84 -3.89 8.62
N LYS A 105 5.25 -3.86 9.87
CA LYS A 105 4.46 -4.31 11.01
C LYS A 105 3.32 -3.34 11.31
N VAL A 106 3.59 -2.03 11.27
CA VAL A 106 2.59 -0.98 11.40
C VAL A 106 1.52 -1.13 10.30
N ALA A 107 1.92 -1.28 9.04
CA ALA A 107 0.97 -1.47 7.94
C ALA A 107 0.11 -2.74 8.12
N ARG A 108 0.67 -3.85 8.65
CA ARG A 108 -0.09 -5.07 8.94
C ARG A 108 -1.13 -4.87 10.04
N TYR A 109 -0.83 -4.08 11.06
CA TYR A 109 -1.81 -3.76 12.11
C TYR A 109 -2.85 -2.76 11.62
N ALA A 110 -2.43 -1.74 10.88
CA ALA A 110 -3.34 -0.80 10.22
C ALA A 110 -4.33 -1.52 9.28
N GLU A 111 -3.89 -2.53 8.53
CA GLU A 111 -4.77 -3.35 7.67
C GLU A 111 -5.82 -4.13 8.48
N ARG A 112 -5.51 -4.55 9.69
CA ARG A 112 -6.48 -5.21 10.58
C ARG A 112 -7.48 -4.23 11.15
N ILE A 113 -7.04 -3.04 11.52
CA ILE A 113 -7.87 -1.99 12.10
C ILE A 113 -8.83 -1.44 11.04
N VAL A 114 -8.36 -1.14 9.82
CA VAL A 114 -9.18 -0.56 8.74
C VAL A 114 -10.31 -1.48 8.30
N LYS A 115 -10.11 -2.80 8.34
CA LYS A 115 -11.18 -3.79 8.04
C LYS A 115 -12.34 -3.72 9.02
N ARG A 116 -12.14 -3.19 10.21
CA ARG A 116 -13.14 -3.09 11.27
C ARG A 116 -13.74 -1.68 11.38
N GLU A 117 -12.89 -0.65 11.33
CA GLU A 117 -13.27 0.74 11.53
C GLU A 117 -13.82 1.42 10.26
N GLY A 118 -13.54 0.85 9.07
CA GLY A 118 -13.80 1.51 7.80
C GLY A 118 -12.68 2.51 7.44
N GLY A 119 -13.00 3.53 6.66
CA GLY A 119 -12.03 4.48 6.14
C GLY A 119 -11.46 4.06 4.78
N ASP A 120 -10.43 4.74 4.31
CA ASP A 120 -9.81 4.45 3.02
C ASP A 120 -8.55 3.58 3.20
N PRO A 121 -8.58 2.29 2.81
CA PRO A 121 -7.42 1.41 2.94
C PRO A 121 -6.20 1.92 2.15
N ALA A 122 -6.40 2.62 1.01
CA ALA A 122 -5.28 3.14 0.23
C ALA A 122 -4.56 4.27 0.98
N VAL A 123 -5.28 5.15 1.66
CA VAL A 123 -4.72 6.19 2.51
C VAL A 123 -4.03 5.58 3.72
N VAL A 124 -4.75 4.75 4.49
CA VAL A 124 -4.27 4.17 5.74
C VAL A 124 -3.00 3.36 5.55
N LEU A 125 -2.98 2.46 4.55
CA LEU A 125 -1.82 1.60 4.33
C LEU A 125 -0.64 2.36 3.72
N SER A 126 -0.90 3.36 2.88
CA SER A 126 0.17 4.24 2.37
C SER A 126 0.81 5.05 3.50
N ALA A 127 0.00 5.65 4.37
CA ALA A 127 0.50 6.38 5.52
C ALA A 127 1.26 5.46 6.47
N ALA A 128 0.75 4.26 6.77
CA ALA A 128 1.40 3.29 7.63
C ALA A 128 2.77 2.82 7.10
N TYR A 129 2.92 2.61 5.78
CA TYR A 129 4.23 2.30 5.20
C TYR A 129 5.20 3.49 5.19
N LEU A 130 4.69 4.72 5.13
CA LEU A 130 5.51 5.91 4.90
C LEU A 130 5.62 6.83 6.12
N HIS A 131 4.98 6.51 7.28
CA HIS A 131 4.93 7.42 8.43
C HIS A 131 6.32 7.89 8.86
N ASP A 132 7.27 7.00 8.91
CA ASP A 132 8.65 7.22 9.32
C ASP A 132 9.63 7.52 8.16
N ILE A 133 9.13 7.75 6.94
CA ILE A 133 10.00 7.93 5.76
C ILE A 133 10.96 9.12 5.89
N GLY A 134 10.65 10.08 6.76
CA GLY A 134 11.46 11.25 7.03
C GLY A 134 12.68 11.01 7.91
N ILE A 135 12.77 9.88 8.61
CA ILE A 135 13.82 9.61 9.59
C ILE A 135 15.22 9.70 9.00
N VAL A 136 15.45 9.12 7.83
CA VAL A 136 16.79 9.12 7.19
C VAL A 136 17.26 10.54 6.88
N GLU A 137 16.36 11.38 6.37
CA GLU A 137 16.68 12.78 6.07
C GLU A 137 16.85 13.62 7.35
N ALA A 138 16.03 13.37 8.36
CA ALA A 138 16.15 14.00 9.67
C ALA A 138 17.47 13.63 10.35
N GLU A 139 17.87 12.37 10.31
CA GLU A 139 19.17 11.89 10.83
C GLU A 139 20.35 12.56 10.09
N ARG A 140 20.26 12.64 8.77
CA ARG A 140 21.31 13.28 7.93
C ARG A 140 21.47 14.78 8.22
N THR A 141 20.37 15.48 8.52
CA THR A 141 20.36 16.94 8.70
C THR A 141 20.56 17.40 10.14
N HIS A 142 20.08 16.61 11.11
CA HIS A 142 20.05 16.99 12.52
C HIS A 142 20.79 16.00 13.44
N GLY A 143 21.32 14.91 12.90
CA GLY A 143 21.98 13.85 13.65
C GLY A 143 20.99 12.88 14.33
N SER A 144 21.52 11.73 14.79
CA SER A 144 20.72 10.62 15.32
C SER A 144 19.92 10.95 16.59
N VAL A 145 20.40 11.91 17.40
CA VAL A 145 19.73 12.31 18.64
C VAL A 145 18.48 13.15 18.37
N ALA A 146 18.51 14.01 17.35
CA ALA A 146 17.41 14.93 17.03
C ALA A 146 16.45 14.40 15.94
N MET A 147 16.75 13.27 15.28
CA MET A 147 15.97 12.77 14.16
C MET A 147 14.48 12.56 14.50
N HIS A 148 14.18 12.05 15.71
CA HIS A 148 12.80 11.82 16.12
C HIS A 148 11.97 13.09 16.30
N ALA A 149 12.59 14.24 16.54
CA ALA A 149 11.90 15.52 16.63
C ALA A 149 11.61 16.14 15.24
N HIS A 150 12.31 15.71 14.19
CA HIS A 150 12.25 16.34 12.87
C HIS A 150 11.73 15.44 11.75
N HIS A 151 11.53 14.12 11.98
CA HIS A 151 11.12 13.22 10.90
C HIS A 151 9.72 13.51 10.37
N GLU A 152 8.79 13.99 11.22
CA GLU A 152 7.46 14.43 10.81
C GLU A 152 7.50 15.60 9.83
N GLU A 153 8.48 16.51 9.97
CA GLU A 153 8.70 17.63 9.03
C GLU A 153 9.29 17.13 7.70
N LYS A 154 10.20 16.18 7.74
CA LYS A 154 10.93 15.66 6.57
C LYS A 154 10.15 14.61 5.78
N GLY A 155 9.20 13.93 6.41
CA GLY A 155 8.41 12.85 5.83
C GLY A 155 7.51 13.28 4.65
N PRO A 156 6.65 14.28 4.80
CA PRO A 156 5.67 14.64 3.79
C PRO A 156 6.24 14.95 2.41
N PRO A 157 7.34 15.72 2.23
CA PRO A 157 7.95 15.96 0.91
C PRO A 157 8.44 14.68 0.24
N ILE A 158 8.95 13.72 1.01
CA ILE A 158 9.45 12.44 0.50
C ILE A 158 8.28 11.56 0.09
N ALA A 159 7.24 11.45 0.95
CA ALA A 159 6.02 10.70 0.67
C ALA A 159 5.32 11.22 -0.59
N ARG A 160 5.16 12.54 -0.74
CA ARG A 160 4.59 13.18 -1.94
C ARG A 160 5.34 12.78 -3.21
N LYS A 161 6.68 12.75 -3.16
CA LYS A 161 7.53 12.34 -4.28
C LYS A 161 7.34 10.86 -4.64
N ILE A 162 7.22 10.00 -3.64
CA ILE A 162 6.98 8.57 -3.83
C ILE A 162 5.59 8.34 -4.43
N LEU A 163 4.54 8.88 -3.81
CA LEU A 163 3.16 8.70 -4.23
C LEU A 163 2.87 9.33 -5.61
N GLY A 164 3.48 10.49 -5.91
CA GLY A 164 3.40 11.13 -7.23
C GLY A 164 4.00 10.25 -8.33
N ARG A 165 5.16 9.59 -8.09
CA ARG A 165 5.72 8.60 -9.03
C ARG A 165 4.80 7.39 -9.25
N LEU A 166 4.05 7.02 -8.23
CA LEU A 166 3.06 5.95 -8.30
C LEU A 166 1.74 6.39 -8.97
N LYS A 167 1.65 7.67 -9.38
CA LYS A 167 0.44 8.29 -9.97
C LYS A 167 -0.78 8.18 -9.04
N ALA A 168 -0.58 8.36 -7.75
CA ALA A 168 -1.66 8.43 -6.78
C ALA A 168 -2.51 9.71 -7.02
N PRO A 169 -3.84 9.67 -6.74
CA PRO A 169 -4.67 10.87 -6.73
C PRO A 169 -4.14 11.92 -5.75
N GLU A 170 -4.27 13.21 -6.09
CA GLU A 170 -3.72 14.30 -5.27
C GLU A 170 -4.38 14.35 -3.88
N GLU A 171 -5.67 14.06 -3.79
CA GLU A 171 -6.42 14.00 -2.53
C GLU A 171 -5.84 12.94 -1.58
N LEU A 172 -5.46 11.77 -2.13
CA LEU A 172 -4.80 10.72 -1.35
C LEU A 172 -3.41 11.17 -0.89
N ILE A 173 -2.64 11.81 -1.78
CA ILE A 173 -1.29 12.31 -1.46
C ILE A 173 -1.37 13.34 -0.33
N ASP A 174 -2.31 14.28 -0.41
CA ASP A 174 -2.49 15.34 0.58
C ASP A 174 -2.86 14.76 1.95
N GLU A 175 -3.80 13.82 2.02
CA GLU A 175 -4.19 13.19 3.28
C GLU A 175 -3.05 12.36 3.88
N VAL A 176 -2.36 11.54 3.08
CA VAL A 176 -1.19 10.78 3.54
C VAL A 176 -0.10 11.71 4.07
N CYS A 177 0.22 12.79 3.36
CA CYS A 177 1.21 13.76 3.81
C CYS A 177 0.78 14.48 5.11
N ALA A 178 -0.51 14.79 5.25
CA ALA A 178 -1.05 15.36 6.47
C ALA A 178 -0.89 14.39 7.66
N ILE A 179 -1.22 13.10 7.49
CA ILE A 179 -1.04 12.07 8.52
C ILE A 179 0.43 11.97 8.92
N ILE A 180 1.32 11.80 7.96
CA ILE A 180 2.77 11.65 8.21
C ILE A 180 3.35 12.84 8.96
N GLY A 181 2.87 14.05 8.64
CA GLY A 181 3.40 15.29 9.19
C GLY A 181 3.10 15.54 10.67
N HIS A 182 2.29 14.67 11.33
CA HIS A 182 1.99 14.81 12.76
C HIS A 182 1.54 13.50 13.43
N HIS A 183 1.95 12.36 12.87
CA HIS A 183 1.46 11.04 13.30
C HIS A 183 1.74 10.68 14.77
N HIS A 184 2.66 11.34 15.44
CA HIS A 184 2.86 11.21 16.88
C HIS A 184 2.10 12.26 17.74
N HIS A 185 1.53 13.29 17.11
CA HIS A 185 0.92 14.42 17.78
C HIS A 185 -0.56 14.58 17.38
N PRO A 186 -1.46 13.69 17.89
CA PRO A 186 -2.87 13.75 17.53
C PRO A 186 -3.48 15.09 17.97
N ARG A 187 -4.25 15.70 17.07
CA ARG A 187 -4.99 16.94 17.32
C ARG A 187 -6.34 16.64 17.97
N GLN A 188 -7.02 17.65 18.41
CA GLN A 188 -8.34 17.52 19.03
C GLN A 188 -9.40 16.87 18.11
N GLN A 189 -9.29 17.09 16.79
CA GLN A 189 -10.11 16.44 15.77
C GLN A 189 -9.23 15.84 14.70
N GLU A 190 -9.32 14.54 14.53
CA GLU A 190 -8.55 13.77 13.56
C GLU A 190 -9.45 12.96 12.63
N THR A 191 -8.98 12.72 11.39
CA THR A 191 -9.67 11.81 10.46
C THR A 191 -9.66 10.39 11.00
N VAL A 192 -10.60 9.58 10.56
CA VAL A 192 -10.62 8.15 10.91
C VAL A 192 -9.35 7.44 10.40
N ASN A 193 -8.84 7.85 9.23
CA ASN A 193 -7.61 7.32 8.64
C ASN A 193 -6.39 7.62 9.52
N PHE A 194 -6.25 8.86 10.02
CA PHE A 194 -5.19 9.22 10.98
C PHE A 194 -5.22 8.33 12.22
N LYS A 195 -6.40 8.21 12.86
CA LYS A 195 -6.57 7.45 14.10
C LYS A 195 -6.11 6.00 13.97
N MET A 196 -6.40 5.37 12.83
CA MET A 196 -6.00 3.99 12.58
C MET A 196 -4.50 3.83 12.39
N VAL A 197 -3.83 4.78 11.73
CA VAL A 197 -2.37 4.78 11.58
C VAL A 197 -1.70 5.00 12.93
N TYR A 198 -2.17 5.99 13.70
CA TYR A 198 -1.69 6.28 15.04
C TYR A 198 -1.77 5.05 15.96
N ASP A 199 -2.95 4.41 16.03
CA ASP A 199 -3.15 3.21 16.86
C ASP A 199 -2.24 2.06 16.42
N ALA A 200 -2.08 1.85 15.11
CA ALA A 200 -1.24 0.78 14.59
C ALA A 200 0.25 1.00 14.94
N ASP A 201 0.74 2.23 14.83
CA ASP A 201 2.10 2.59 15.20
C ASP A 201 2.31 2.46 16.73
N LEU A 202 1.37 2.94 17.52
CA LEU A 202 1.42 2.82 18.98
C LEU A 202 1.50 1.36 19.45
N ILE A 203 0.76 0.42 18.79
CA ILE A 203 0.87 -1.01 19.11
C ILE A 203 2.30 -1.51 18.88
N VAL A 204 2.90 -1.15 17.74
CA VAL A 204 4.26 -1.62 17.40
C VAL A 204 5.28 -1.05 18.37
N ASN A 205 5.17 0.24 18.69
CA ASN A 205 6.05 0.92 19.63
C ASN A 205 5.99 0.29 21.03
N LEU A 206 4.78 -0.02 21.52
CA LEU A 206 4.59 -0.72 22.81
C LEU A 206 5.15 -2.15 22.79
N GLU A 207 4.99 -2.90 21.70
CA GLU A 207 5.61 -4.22 21.57
C GLU A 207 7.14 -4.16 21.54
N GLU A 208 7.73 -3.15 20.92
CA GLU A 208 9.17 -2.95 20.88
C GLU A 208 9.68 -2.54 22.28
N GLN A 209 8.99 -1.62 22.93
CA GLN A 209 9.29 -1.22 24.30
C GLN A 209 9.23 -2.40 25.28
N GLN A 210 8.19 -3.24 25.21
CA GLN A 210 8.07 -4.41 26.08
C GLN A 210 9.19 -5.44 25.91
N LYS A 211 9.81 -5.52 24.75
CA LYS A 211 10.98 -6.39 24.52
C LYS A 211 12.26 -5.85 25.18
N GLU A 212 12.41 -4.52 25.19
CA GLU A 212 13.58 -3.85 25.75
C GLU A 212 13.43 -3.65 27.26
N ALA A 213 12.26 -3.23 27.70
CA ALA A 213 11.92 -2.95 29.10
C ALA A 213 10.46 -3.38 29.39
N PRO A 214 10.24 -4.59 29.93
CA PRO A 214 8.90 -5.06 30.23
C PRO A 214 8.14 -4.11 31.16
N VAL A 215 6.91 -3.77 30.78
CA VAL A 215 5.99 -2.91 31.54
C VAL A 215 4.95 -3.79 32.24
N GLU A 216 4.50 -3.40 33.43
CA GLU A 216 3.47 -4.13 34.15
C GLU A 216 2.15 -4.17 33.37
N ARG A 217 1.46 -5.30 33.46
CA ARG A 217 0.18 -5.54 32.73
C ARG A 217 -0.87 -4.45 32.99
N GLY A 218 -0.94 -3.94 34.23
CA GLY A 218 -1.88 -2.88 34.60
C GLY A 218 -1.61 -1.55 33.89
N ASP A 219 -0.34 -1.21 33.69
CA ASP A 219 0.08 0.00 33.02
C ASP A 219 -0.21 -0.10 31.51
N VAL A 220 -0.01 -1.28 30.92
CA VAL A 220 -0.37 -1.54 29.51
C VAL A 220 -1.87 -1.38 29.29
N VAL A 221 -2.72 -1.93 30.17
CA VAL A 221 -4.18 -1.75 30.11
C VAL A 221 -4.55 -0.28 30.21
N SER A 222 -3.97 0.45 31.15
CA SER A 222 -4.22 1.87 31.35
C SER A 222 -3.82 2.71 30.13
N CYS A 223 -2.70 2.38 29.49
CA CYS A 223 -2.24 2.99 28.25
C CYS A 223 -3.25 2.73 27.12
N ILE A 224 -3.70 1.47 26.94
CA ILE A 224 -4.67 1.10 25.89
C ILE A 224 -5.98 1.90 26.07
N ASP A 225 -6.48 2.02 27.26
CA ASP A 225 -7.75 2.70 27.53
C ASP A 225 -7.66 4.22 27.34
N ARG A 226 -6.51 4.83 27.65
CA ARG A 226 -6.29 6.28 27.58
C ARG A 226 -5.85 6.76 26.19
N ASP A 227 -4.91 6.08 25.56
CA ASP A 227 -4.13 6.65 24.45
C ASP A 227 -4.62 6.18 23.06
N PHE A 228 -5.37 5.07 22.97
CA PHE A 228 -5.88 4.58 21.69
C PHE A 228 -7.14 5.33 21.24
N LEU A 229 -7.18 5.66 19.95
CA LEU A 229 -8.18 6.53 19.36
C LEU A 229 -9.36 5.79 18.73
N THR A 230 -9.19 4.47 18.40
CA THR A 230 -10.23 3.65 17.77
C THR A 230 -10.56 2.42 18.63
N GLU A 231 -11.77 1.89 18.49
CA GLU A 231 -12.16 0.65 19.19
C GLU A 231 -11.42 -0.56 18.62
N GLY A 232 -11.27 -0.62 17.29
CA GLY A 232 -10.49 -1.66 16.62
C GLY A 232 -9.03 -1.66 17.02
N GLY A 233 -8.44 -0.48 17.25
CA GLY A 233 -7.09 -0.32 17.78
C GLY A 233 -6.97 -0.84 19.21
N ARG A 234 -7.89 -0.47 20.10
CA ARG A 234 -7.94 -0.97 21.51
C ARG A 234 -8.03 -2.49 21.57
N GLU A 235 -8.96 -3.07 20.79
CA GLU A 235 -9.13 -4.52 20.77
C GLU A 235 -7.90 -5.23 20.23
N LEU A 236 -7.32 -4.71 19.14
CA LEU A 236 -6.09 -5.26 18.58
C LEU A 236 -4.93 -5.17 19.56
N ALA A 237 -4.77 -4.03 20.23
CA ALA A 237 -3.75 -3.82 21.26
C ALA A 237 -3.87 -4.82 22.40
N ARG A 238 -5.09 -5.02 22.96
CA ARG A 238 -5.33 -6.05 23.98
C ARG A 238 -4.95 -7.44 23.50
N ASN A 239 -5.31 -7.78 22.25
CA ASN A 239 -5.01 -9.07 21.65
C ASN A 239 -3.51 -9.30 21.41
N VAL A 240 -2.73 -8.26 21.20
CA VAL A 240 -1.30 -8.33 20.88
C VAL A 240 -0.46 -8.22 22.16
N LEU A 241 -0.76 -7.24 23.00
CA LEU A 241 0.09 -6.86 24.13
C LEU A 241 -0.22 -7.62 25.43
N LEU A 242 -1.45 -8.14 25.56
CA LEU A 242 -1.90 -8.80 26.81
C LEU A 242 -2.04 -10.32 26.67
N LYS A 243 -1.63 -10.92 25.54
CA LYS A 243 -1.59 -12.40 25.43
C LYS A 243 -0.57 -12.96 26.41
N GLU A 244 -1.02 -13.92 27.21
CA GLU A 244 -0.12 -14.79 27.96
C GLU A 244 0.62 -15.69 26.95
N HIS A 245 1.93 -15.70 27.05
CA HIS A 245 2.81 -16.62 26.31
C HIS A 245 2.94 -17.94 27.03
#